data_648e10eb6cb40fd2b5093cfaeb2e6e2b
#
_entry.id   648e10eb6cb40fd2b5093cfaeb2e6e2b
#
_cell.length_a   1.000
_cell.length_b   1.000
_cell.length_c   1.000
_cell.angle_alpha   90.00
_cell.angle_beta   90.00
_cell.angle_gamma   90.00
#
_symmetry.space_group_name_H-M   'P 1'
#
loop_
_entity.id
_entity.type
_entity.pdbx_description
1 polymer ?
#
loop_
_entity_poly.entity_id
_entity_poly.type
_entity_poly.pdbx_seq_one_letter_code
_entity_poly.pdbx_strand_id
1 'polypeptide(L)'
;MKKKISSITIIGSSSGRNAGDAALLSGIMDSIDQACGRRLVYEIPSYRPDFIHSSYENRVRAVSMLPWDGTVGMLGLPTFNSVRRTDLSIIYDAMLFDRKLWNPLTNYMPAARYLLPFAKKRGKLVGLFNCGLGPVDTPLGRKILCEIGEMADFITLRDEDSLNLLREVGVKNENILVTADAALNVTPAPKERIDEIMRELGLEAANEILAINVNAYLNTWTGLSQKALTKEEFAATFASALDTVRKSLSLPVLFVCTQHHDVEITQAIMMRMRVPGRTVVCSNTRYSHYEIRGVFERVSMLFGMRLHANILCSAGLTPISALAFQKKVESYYSLLGISDRILSFENFNSENLAAHILRCWEERETARQKIAERMPHLKRKALKAAEVIALIDEGVSPAEAVRRVSSGEDVIARVANA
;
A
#
# COMPACT_ATOMS: atom_id res chain seq x y z
N MET A 1 -21.64 19.97 23.53
CA MET A 1 -20.75 19.97 22.37
C MET A 1 -20.03 18.62 22.34
N LYS A 2 -20.13 17.82 21.26
CA LYS A 2 -19.28 16.63 21.10
C LYS A 2 -17.83 17.08 20.97
N LYS A 3 -16.92 16.33 21.58
CA LYS A 3 -15.49 16.66 21.58
C LYS A 3 -14.93 16.46 20.17
N LYS A 4 -14.25 17.47 19.62
CA LYS A 4 -13.52 17.37 18.35
C LYS A 4 -12.41 16.31 18.44
N ILE A 5 -12.11 15.65 17.32
CA ILE A 5 -10.99 14.71 17.20
C ILE A 5 -9.70 15.53 17.18
N SER A 6 -8.89 15.46 18.20
CA SER A 6 -7.58 16.13 18.27
C SER A 6 -6.42 15.18 17.99
N SER A 7 -6.62 13.89 18.22
CA SER A 7 -5.57 12.88 18.11
C SER A 7 -6.12 11.53 17.64
N ILE A 8 -5.29 10.85 16.83
CA ILE A 8 -5.63 9.55 16.23
C ILE A 8 -4.49 8.57 16.46
N THR A 9 -4.81 7.36 16.94
CA THR A 9 -3.88 6.22 16.88
C THR A 9 -4.05 5.52 15.53
N ILE A 10 -2.96 5.40 14.76
CA ILE A 10 -2.96 4.70 13.48
C ILE A 10 -2.19 3.38 13.62
N ILE A 11 -2.88 2.26 13.46
CA ILE A 11 -2.37 0.91 13.69
C ILE A 11 -2.24 0.18 12.36
N GLY A 12 -1.02 -0.25 12.03
CA GLY A 12 -0.72 -0.95 10.79
C GLY A 12 0.77 -1.25 10.64
N SER A 13 1.20 -1.58 9.42
CA SER A 13 2.60 -1.85 9.12
C SER A 13 3.41 -0.55 9.01
N SER A 14 3.98 -0.09 10.12
CA SER A 14 4.63 1.21 10.24
C SER A 14 6.15 1.09 10.50
N SER A 15 6.82 0.04 9.98
CA SER A 15 8.24 -0.20 10.27
C SER A 15 9.23 0.47 9.32
N GLY A 16 8.76 1.05 8.21
CA GLY A 16 9.59 1.60 7.14
C GLY A 16 10.33 0.57 6.29
N ARG A 17 10.18 -0.71 6.59
CA ARG A 17 10.80 -1.78 5.79
C ARG A 17 10.14 -1.98 4.43
N ASN A 18 8.96 -1.41 4.25
CA ASN A 18 8.19 -1.41 3.01
C ASN A 18 7.79 0.04 2.68
N ALA A 19 8.26 0.54 1.53
CA ALA A 19 7.94 1.89 1.08
C ALA A 19 6.46 2.07 0.75
N GLY A 20 5.77 1.00 0.36
CA GLY A 20 4.32 1.02 0.13
C GLY A 20 3.52 1.29 1.40
N ASP A 21 3.86 0.59 2.50
CA ASP A 21 3.21 0.79 3.79
C ASP A 21 3.49 2.20 4.34
N ALA A 22 4.72 2.69 4.13
CA ALA A 22 5.11 4.05 4.51
C ALA A 22 4.35 5.11 3.67
N ALA A 23 4.18 4.88 2.38
CA ALA A 23 3.40 5.72 1.48
C ALA A 23 1.92 5.74 1.88
N LEU A 24 1.35 4.57 2.20
CA LEU A 24 -0.02 4.46 2.66
C LEU A 24 -0.24 5.26 3.95
N LEU A 25 0.65 5.14 4.92
CA LEU A 25 0.59 5.91 6.17
C LEU A 25 0.64 7.42 5.92
N SER A 26 1.54 7.90 5.04
CA SER A 26 1.61 9.31 4.65
C SER A 26 0.31 9.77 3.99
N GLY A 27 -0.18 9.03 3.00
CA GLY A 27 -1.41 9.34 2.30
C GLY A 27 -2.64 9.41 3.23
N ILE A 28 -2.69 8.55 4.25
CA ILE A 28 -3.74 8.56 5.27
C ILE A 28 -3.68 9.87 6.07
N MET A 29 -2.51 10.20 6.65
CA MET A 29 -2.35 11.41 7.46
C MET A 29 -2.62 12.68 6.66
N ASP A 30 -2.09 12.77 5.42
CA ASP A 30 -2.28 13.92 4.54
C ASP A 30 -3.75 14.10 4.16
N SER A 31 -4.43 13.01 3.82
CA SER A 31 -5.85 13.02 3.47
C SER A 31 -6.73 13.47 4.66
N ILE A 32 -6.44 12.99 5.87
CA ILE A 32 -7.20 13.36 7.08
C ILE A 32 -6.98 14.84 7.42
N ASP A 33 -5.73 15.32 7.40
CA ASP A 33 -5.42 16.72 7.67
C ASP A 33 -6.09 17.64 6.64
N GLN A 34 -6.06 17.26 5.36
CA GLN A 34 -6.73 17.98 4.28
C GLN A 34 -8.25 18.04 4.49
N ALA A 35 -8.88 16.92 4.82
CA ALA A 35 -10.33 16.84 5.02
C ALA A 35 -10.79 17.59 6.26
N CYS A 36 -9.99 17.60 7.34
CA CYS A 36 -10.28 18.34 8.57
C CYS A 36 -9.89 19.83 8.49
N GLY A 37 -9.19 20.27 7.45
CA GLY A 37 -8.68 21.64 7.28
C GLY A 37 -7.65 22.05 8.35
N ARG A 38 -7.05 21.09 9.04
CA ARG A 38 -6.06 21.31 10.10
C ARG A 38 -5.20 20.06 10.34
N ARG A 39 -4.02 20.27 10.88
CA ARG A 39 -3.15 19.17 11.32
C ARG A 39 -3.66 18.55 12.61
N LEU A 40 -3.69 17.22 12.64
CA LEU A 40 -4.00 16.42 13.83
C LEU A 40 -2.72 15.84 14.43
N VAL A 41 -2.82 15.35 15.67
CA VAL A 41 -1.74 14.61 16.32
C VAL A 41 -1.94 13.11 16.06
N TYR A 42 -0.91 12.46 15.53
CA TYR A 42 -0.95 11.04 15.24
C TYR A 42 -0.04 10.27 16.20
N GLU A 43 -0.56 9.23 16.83
CA GLU A 43 0.23 8.27 17.59
C GLU A 43 0.37 7.00 16.73
N ILE A 44 1.61 6.60 16.43
CA ILE A 44 1.92 5.52 15.51
C ILE A 44 2.67 4.41 16.25
N PRO A 45 2.00 3.31 16.61
CA PRO A 45 2.67 2.11 17.10
C PRO A 45 3.57 1.50 16.03
N SER A 46 4.84 1.24 16.39
CA SER A 46 5.82 0.68 15.46
C SER A 46 6.87 -0.15 16.18
N TYR A 47 7.38 -1.17 15.50
CA TYR A 47 8.60 -1.88 15.92
C TYR A 47 9.87 -1.04 15.79
N ARG A 48 9.79 0.03 14.99
CA ARG A 48 10.89 0.96 14.75
C ARG A 48 10.42 2.39 14.97
N PRO A 49 10.22 2.78 16.24
CA PRO A 49 9.79 4.14 16.57
C PRO A 49 10.74 5.21 16.04
N ASP A 50 12.06 4.92 15.98
CA ASP A 50 13.05 5.84 15.43
C ASP A 50 12.79 6.15 13.95
N PHE A 51 12.39 5.16 13.16
CA PHE A 51 12.00 5.37 11.77
C PHE A 51 10.80 6.31 11.68
N ILE A 52 9.78 6.09 12.51
CA ILE A 52 8.59 6.95 12.52
C ILE A 52 8.97 8.38 12.88
N HIS A 53 9.78 8.55 13.91
CA HIS A 53 10.23 9.87 14.36
C HIS A 53 11.03 10.62 13.26
N SER A 54 11.99 9.94 12.63
CA SER A 54 12.83 10.55 11.58
C SER A 54 12.09 10.81 10.26
N SER A 55 11.09 9.98 9.93
CA SER A 55 10.38 10.09 8.65
C SER A 55 9.22 11.07 8.66
N TYR A 56 8.64 11.35 9.83
CA TYR A 56 7.43 12.17 9.96
C TYR A 56 7.58 13.34 10.95
N GLU A 57 8.77 13.49 11.56
CA GLU A 57 9.16 14.58 12.46
C GLU A 57 8.11 14.97 13.51
N ASN A 58 7.85 16.27 13.68
CA ASN A 58 6.95 16.83 14.70
C ASN A 58 5.46 16.52 14.46
N ARG A 59 5.12 15.81 13.40
CA ARG A 59 3.74 15.49 13.03
C ARG A 59 3.20 14.27 13.78
N VAL A 60 4.10 13.40 14.22
CA VAL A 60 3.75 12.10 14.80
C VAL A 60 4.41 11.90 16.15
N ARG A 61 3.72 11.16 17.01
CA ARG A 61 4.28 10.56 18.19
C ARG A 61 4.51 9.09 17.94
N ALA A 62 5.75 8.70 17.80
CA ALA A 62 6.12 7.30 17.69
C ALA A 62 5.84 6.57 19.02
N VAL A 63 5.19 5.42 18.92
CA VAL A 63 4.89 4.55 20.06
C VAL A 63 5.60 3.22 19.85
N SER A 64 6.41 2.79 20.84
CA SER A 64 7.05 1.48 20.76
C SER A 64 5.99 0.37 20.90
N MET A 65 6.06 -0.64 20.06
CA MET A 65 5.28 -1.89 20.22
C MET A 65 6.01 -2.89 21.13
N LEU A 66 7.23 -2.57 21.56
CA LEU A 66 8.06 -3.39 22.46
C LEU A 66 8.25 -2.70 23.82
N PRO A 67 8.46 -3.44 24.89
CA PRO A 67 8.38 -4.91 24.95
C PRO A 67 6.94 -5.41 24.88
N TRP A 68 6.78 -6.61 24.36
CA TRP A 68 5.49 -7.29 24.40
C TRP A 68 5.20 -7.76 25.81
N ASP A 69 3.95 -7.62 26.25
CA ASP A 69 3.51 -8.39 27.39
C ASP A 69 2.93 -9.73 26.91
N GLY A 70 3.11 -10.76 27.71
CA GLY A 70 2.65 -12.11 27.37
C GLY A 70 1.12 -12.26 27.29
N THR A 71 0.35 -11.22 27.66
CA THR A 71 -1.12 -11.25 27.72
C THR A 71 -1.77 -10.66 26.48
N VAL A 72 -1.16 -9.66 25.87
CA VAL A 72 -1.69 -8.93 24.70
C VAL A 72 -0.87 -9.14 23.42
N GLY A 73 0.14 -10.00 23.49
CA GLY A 73 0.95 -10.35 22.32
C GLY A 73 1.68 -9.14 21.75
N MET A 74 1.50 -8.90 20.46
CA MET A 74 2.28 -7.96 19.71
C MET A 74 2.07 -6.50 19.97
N LEU A 75 0.88 -6.07 20.28
CA LEU A 75 0.58 -4.64 20.34
C LEU A 75 1.10 -3.99 21.62
N GLY A 76 1.39 -4.78 22.64
CA GLY A 76 1.97 -4.34 23.91
C GLY A 76 1.20 -3.24 24.65
N LEU A 77 1.53 -3.01 25.89
CA LEU A 77 0.92 -1.97 26.73
C LEU A 77 1.03 -0.55 26.13
N PRO A 78 2.15 -0.15 25.47
CA PRO A 78 2.24 1.19 24.90
C PRO A 78 1.16 1.46 23.84
N THR A 79 0.78 0.47 23.01
CA THR A 79 -0.29 0.61 22.02
C THR A 79 -1.66 0.76 22.70
N PHE A 80 -1.95 -0.04 23.73
CA PHE A 80 -3.19 0.13 24.51
C PHE A 80 -3.26 1.49 25.20
N ASN A 81 -2.13 2.00 25.71
CA ASN A 81 -2.06 3.35 26.27
C ASN A 81 -2.28 4.43 25.21
N SER A 82 -1.76 4.25 23.99
CA SER A 82 -2.02 5.14 22.86
C SER A 82 -3.53 5.21 22.56
N VAL A 83 -4.18 4.07 22.37
CA VAL A 83 -5.63 3.97 22.14
C VAL A 83 -6.44 4.62 23.27
N ARG A 84 -5.99 4.52 24.52
CA ARG A 84 -6.63 5.16 25.66
C ARG A 84 -6.55 6.70 25.62
N ARG A 85 -5.43 7.25 25.15
CA ARG A 85 -5.17 8.70 25.10
C ARG A 85 -5.86 9.38 23.95
N THR A 86 -5.84 8.76 22.77
CA THR A 86 -6.36 9.35 21.54
C THR A 86 -7.91 9.34 21.47
N ASP A 87 -8.46 10.16 20.60
CA ASP A 87 -9.91 10.28 20.43
C ASP A 87 -10.50 9.23 19.49
N LEU A 88 -9.70 8.83 18.49
CA LEU A 88 -10.04 7.84 17.48
C LEU A 88 -8.87 6.86 17.30
N SER A 89 -9.17 5.60 17.04
CA SER A 89 -8.19 4.60 16.59
C SER A 89 -8.59 4.06 15.24
N ILE A 90 -7.66 4.03 14.29
CA ILE A 90 -7.87 3.44 12.97
C ILE A 90 -6.88 2.31 12.72
N ILE A 91 -7.37 1.26 12.09
CA ILE A 91 -6.57 0.15 11.56
C ILE A 91 -6.51 0.34 10.06
N TYR A 92 -5.32 0.28 9.48
CA TYR A 92 -5.11 0.43 8.06
C TYR A 92 -4.34 -0.74 7.47
N ASP A 93 -4.29 -0.81 6.13
CA ASP A 93 -3.52 -1.77 5.36
C ASP A 93 -4.04 -3.23 5.39
N ALA A 94 -3.39 -4.07 4.60
CA ALA A 94 -3.65 -5.49 4.45
C ALA A 94 -3.10 -6.32 5.63
N MET A 95 -3.38 -5.92 6.86
CA MET A 95 -2.98 -6.65 8.07
C MET A 95 -4.07 -7.56 8.63
N LEU A 96 -5.24 -7.52 8.00
CA LEU A 96 -6.38 -8.36 8.35
C LEU A 96 -6.46 -9.57 7.40
N PHE A 97 -5.58 -10.53 7.62
CA PHE A 97 -5.50 -11.81 6.89
C PHE A 97 -5.21 -12.94 7.87
N ASP A 98 -5.40 -14.20 7.49
CA ASP A 98 -5.24 -15.34 8.42
C ASP A 98 -4.00 -16.22 8.17
N ARG A 99 -3.21 -15.91 7.14
CA ARG A 99 -1.92 -16.59 6.95
C ARG A 99 -0.98 -16.22 8.08
N LYS A 100 -0.35 -17.25 8.70
CA LYS A 100 0.49 -17.07 9.90
C LYS A 100 -0.22 -16.25 10.98
N LEU A 101 -1.51 -16.55 11.23
CA LEU A 101 -2.40 -15.80 12.11
C LEU A 101 -1.77 -15.47 13.47
N TRP A 102 -0.99 -16.39 14.02
CA TRP A 102 -0.34 -16.23 15.34
C TRP A 102 1.09 -15.72 15.27
N ASN A 103 1.56 -15.33 14.08
CA ASN A 103 2.86 -14.67 13.98
C ASN A 103 2.71 -13.17 14.29
N PRO A 104 3.15 -12.75 15.45
CA PRO A 104 2.97 -11.38 15.89
C PRO A 104 3.76 -10.36 15.06
N LEU A 105 4.80 -10.72 14.38
CA LEU A 105 5.59 -9.80 13.54
C LEU A 105 4.91 -9.43 12.22
N THR A 106 3.88 -10.18 11.82
CA THR A 106 3.29 -10.03 10.50
C THR A 106 1.76 -9.95 10.48
N ASN A 107 1.09 -10.29 11.59
CA ASN A 107 -0.37 -10.39 11.63
C ASN A 107 -0.95 -9.74 12.89
N TYR A 108 -1.76 -8.70 12.71
CA TYR A 108 -2.36 -7.95 13.82
C TYR A 108 -3.83 -8.32 14.06
N MET A 109 -4.39 -9.21 13.27
CA MET A 109 -5.80 -9.58 13.38
C MET A 109 -6.19 -10.12 14.76
N PRO A 110 -5.41 -11.03 15.40
CA PRO A 110 -5.71 -11.48 16.75
C PRO A 110 -5.63 -10.36 17.79
N ALA A 111 -4.66 -9.44 17.64
CA ALA A 111 -4.53 -8.33 18.57
C ALA A 111 -5.64 -7.29 18.41
N ALA A 112 -6.09 -7.01 17.17
CA ALA A 112 -7.23 -6.13 16.90
C ALA A 112 -8.49 -6.59 17.60
N ARG A 113 -8.73 -7.91 17.67
CA ARG A 113 -9.85 -8.52 18.40
C ARG A 113 -9.94 -8.09 19.87
N TYR A 114 -8.81 -7.85 20.53
CA TYR A 114 -8.77 -7.38 21.93
C TYR A 114 -8.73 -5.85 22.03
N LEU A 115 -8.08 -5.22 21.09
CA LEU A 115 -7.89 -3.76 21.08
C LEU A 115 -9.20 -3.00 20.84
N LEU A 116 -10.04 -3.48 19.92
CA LEU A 116 -11.31 -2.82 19.61
C LEU A 116 -12.27 -2.80 20.81
N PRO A 117 -12.55 -3.92 21.51
CA PRO A 117 -13.37 -3.88 22.73
C PRO A 117 -12.77 -3.00 23.83
N PHE A 118 -11.44 -2.96 23.95
CA PHE A 118 -10.77 -2.11 24.92
C PHE A 118 -11.03 -0.62 24.63
N ALA A 119 -10.97 -0.20 23.37
CA ALA A 119 -11.27 1.17 22.94
C ALA A 119 -12.76 1.52 23.20
N LYS A 120 -13.65 0.65 22.76
CA LYS A 120 -15.13 0.83 22.91
C LYS A 120 -15.56 0.97 24.36
N LYS A 121 -15.04 0.13 25.27
CA LYS A 121 -15.30 0.23 26.72
C LYS A 121 -14.88 1.57 27.32
N ARG A 122 -14.05 2.36 26.63
CA ARG A 122 -13.59 3.69 27.03
C ARG A 122 -14.27 4.81 26.27
N GLY A 123 -15.33 4.50 25.52
CA GLY A 123 -16.05 5.47 24.70
C GLY A 123 -15.24 6.05 23.55
N LYS A 124 -14.19 5.32 23.10
CA LYS A 124 -13.37 5.73 21.96
C LYS A 124 -13.95 5.18 20.68
N LEU A 125 -13.81 5.95 19.59
CA LEU A 125 -14.18 5.50 18.25
C LEU A 125 -13.10 4.60 17.66
N VAL A 126 -13.52 3.64 16.87
CA VAL A 126 -12.64 2.71 16.14
C VAL A 126 -13.10 2.56 14.70
N GLY A 127 -12.16 2.61 13.76
CA GLY A 127 -12.47 2.46 12.33
C GLY A 127 -11.47 1.58 11.60
N LEU A 128 -11.91 0.98 10.51
CA LEU A 128 -11.03 0.43 9.48
C LEU A 128 -10.87 1.49 8.39
N PHE A 129 -9.64 1.81 8.00
CA PHE A 129 -9.35 2.92 7.12
C PHE A 129 -8.60 2.46 5.86
N ASN A 130 -9.23 2.55 4.70
CA ASN A 130 -8.70 2.13 3.39
C ASN A 130 -8.09 0.72 3.42
N CYS A 131 -8.71 -0.19 4.18
CA CYS A 131 -8.22 -1.54 4.34
C CYS A 131 -8.39 -2.38 3.08
N GLY A 132 -7.33 -3.14 2.75
CA GLY A 132 -7.44 -4.32 1.89
C GLY A 132 -7.48 -5.56 2.78
N LEU A 133 -8.49 -6.41 2.63
CA LEU A 133 -8.72 -7.55 3.49
C LEU A 133 -8.29 -8.86 2.83
N GLY A 134 -7.87 -9.83 3.65
CA GLY A 134 -7.60 -11.20 3.24
C GLY A 134 -6.20 -11.45 2.63
N PRO A 135 -5.92 -12.73 2.28
CA PRO A 135 -6.88 -13.85 2.31
C PRO A 135 -7.26 -14.30 3.73
N VAL A 136 -8.53 -14.78 3.91
CA VAL A 136 -9.04 -15.31 5.16
C VAL A 136 -9.72 -16.64 4.87
N ASP A 137 -8.96 -17.73 5.01
CA ASP A 137 -9.35 -19.06 4.57
C ASP A 137 -9.77 -19.96 5.75
N THR A 138 -9.29 -19.68 6.96
CA THR A 138 -9.57 -20.52 8.15
C THR A 138 -10.86 -20.12 8.86
N PRO A 139 -11.61 -21.07 9.47
CA PRO A 139 -12.80 -20.75 10.25
C PRO A 139 -12.53 -19.76 11.38
N LEU A 140 -11.37 -19.86 12.04
CA LEU A 140 -10.98 -18.92 13.09
C LEU A 140 -10.71 -17.53 12.55
N GLY A 141 -9.99 -17.41 11.42
CA GLY A 141 -9.75 -16.15 10.76
C GLY A 141 -11.05 -15.45 10.35
N ARG A 142 -11.98 -16.20 9.73
CA ARG A 142 -13.31 -15.70 9.35
C ARG A 142 -14.09 -15.20 10.56
N LYS A 143 -14.07 -15.94 11.68
CA LYS A 143 -14.72 -15.53 12.93
C LYS A 143 -14.11 -14.22 13.47
N ILE A 144 -12.78 -14.12 13.54
CA ILE A 144 -12.09 -12.92 14.05
C ILE A 144 -12.37 -11.73 13.15
N LEU A 145 -12.31 -11.88 11.82
CA LEU A 145 -12.61 -10.81 10.90
C LEU A 145 -14.04 -10.30 11.02
N CYS A 146 -15.01 -11.24 11.20
CA CYS A 146 -16.41 -10.88 11.46
C CYS A 146 -16.54 -10.06 12.74
N GLU A 147 -15.93 -10.51 13.85
CA GLU A 147 -15.96 -9.79 15.13
C GLU A 147 -15.36 -8.38 15.02
N ILE A 148 -14.27 -8.21 14.26
CA ILE A 148 -13.64 -6.90 14.00
C ILE A 148 -14.58 -6.00 13.20
N GLY A 149 -15.18 -6.51 12.13
CA GLY A 149 -16.10 -5.77 11.28
C GLY A 149 -17.35 -5.29 12.01
N GLU A 150 -17.92 -6.14 12.89
CA GLU A 150 -19.09 -5.77 13.69
C GLU A 150 -18.76 -4.71 14.78
N MET A 151 -17.55 -4.71 15.30
CA MET A 151 -17.14 -3.75 16.32
C MET A 151 -16.74 -2.38 15.81
N ALA A 152 -16.38 -2.26 14.53
CA ALA A 152 -15.94 -0.99 13.94
C ALA A 152 -17.10 0.01 13.86
N ASP A 153 -16.85 1.28 14.21
CA ASP A 153 -17.83 2.37 14.09
C ASP A 153 -18.05 2.77 12.62
N PHE A 154 -16.99 2.66 11.81
CA PHE A 154 -17.02 2.82 10.35
C PHE A 154 -15.94 1.95 9.70
N ILE A 155 -16.17 1.59 8.46
CA ILE A 155 -15.25 0.77 7.66
C ILE A 155 -15.08 1.42 6.30
N THR A 156 -13.86 1.76 5.93
CA THR A 156 -13.53 2.14 4.56
C THR A 156 -12.56 1.13 3.97
N LEU A 157 -12.91 0.63 2.78
CA LEU A 157 -12.18 -0.43 2.09
C LEU A 157 -11.59 0.13 0.80
N ARG A 158 -10.44 -0.36 0.39
CA ARG A 158 -9.81 0.12 -0.85
C ARG A 158 -10.31 -0.58 -2.11
N ASP A 159 -11.02 -1.69 -1.99
CA ASP A 159 -11.50 -2.51 -3.11
C ASP A 159 -12.78 -3.29 -2.79
N GLU A 160 -13.49 -3.70 -3.84
CA GLU A 160 -14.73 -4.48 -3.76
C GLU A 160 -14.49 -5.91 -3.27
N ASP A 161 -13.32 -6.49 -3.54
CA ASP A 161 -12.99 -7.85 -3.05
C ASP A 161 -12.99 -7.88 -1.53
N SER A 162 -12.50 -6.82 -0.88
CA SER A 162 -12.54 -6.66 0.57
C SER A 162 -13.98 -6.54 1.10
N LEU A 163 -14.86 -5.85 0.39
CA LEU A 163 -16.29 -5.78 0.75
C LEU A 163 -16.95 -7.16 0.63
N ASN A 164 -16.71 -7.85 -0.46
CA ASN A 164 -17.25 -9.20 -0.68
C ASN A 164 -16.80 -10.15 0.43
N LEU A 165 -15.52 -10.12 0.81
CA LEU A 165 -14.99 -10.92 1.91
C LEU A 165 -15.68 -10.60 3.25
N LEU A 166 -15.91 -9.32 3.58
CA LEU A 166 -16.65 -8.95 4.80
C LEU A 166 -18.07 -9.53 4.80
N ARG A 167 -18.77 -9.47 3.67
CA ARG A 167 -20.12 -10.03 3.55
C ARG A 167 -20.10 -11.57 3.63
N GLU A 168 -19.14 -12.22 3.01
CA GLU A 168 -18.95 -13.68 3.09
C GLU A 168 -18.67 -14.18 4.52
N VAL A 169 -17.92 -13.43 5.33
CA VAL A 169 -17.68 -13.81 6.72
C VAL A 169 -18.83 -13.44 7.66
N GLY A 170 -19.89 -12.81 7.13
CA GLY A 170 -21.13 -12.55 7.85
C GLY A 170 -21.21 -11.19 8.56
N VAL A 171 -20.37 -10.23 8.22
CA VAL A 171 -20.45 -8.85 8.76
C VAL A 171 -21.73 -8.18 8.33
N LYS A 172 -22.54 -7.75 9.31
CA LYS A 172 -23.82 -7.05 9.10
C LYS A 172 -23.71 -5.52 9.23
N ASN A 173 -22.57 -5.04 9.72
CA ASN A 173 -22.30 -3.60 9.81
C ASN A 173 -22.57 -2.92 8.46
N GLU A 174 -23.40 -1.88 8.46
CA GLU A 174 -23.78 -1.12 7.26
C GLU A 174 -22.92 0.14 7.05
N ASN A 175 -22.13 0.53 8.05
CA ASN A 175 -21.26 1.71 7.98
C ASN A 175 -20.00 1.41 7.17
N ILE A 176 -20.17 0.94 5.93
CA ILE A 176 -19.09 0.53 5.03
C ILE A 176 -19.10 1.41 3.78
N LEU A 177 -17.91 1.88 3.39
CA LEU A 177 -17.67 2.63 2.16
C LEU A 177 -16.51 2.03 1.39
N VAL A 178 -16.72 1.71 0.11
CA VAL A 178 -15.63 1.32 -0.77
C VAL A 178 -14.99 2.57 -1.37
N THR A 179 -13.72 2.75 -1.07
CA THR A 179 -12.88 3.87 -1.46
C THR A 179 -11.77 3.41 -2.41
N ALA A 180 -10.60 4.02 -2.37
CA ALA A 180 -9.40 3.56 -3.06
C ALA A 180 -8.19 3.67 -2.12
N ASP A 181 -7.04 3.18 -2.57
CA ASP A 181 -5.81 3.16 -1.78
C ASP A 181 -5.28 4.58 -1.50
N ALA A 182 -5.02 4.94 -0.25
CA ALA A 182 -4.55 6.26 0.13
C ALA A 182 -3.15 6.59 -0.42
N ALA A 183 -2.33 5.58 -0.75
CA ALA A 183 -1.02 5.80 -1.36
C ALA A 183 -1.09 6.47 -2.74
N LEU A 184 -2.25 6.49 -3.39
CA LEU A 184 -2.48 7.24 -4.64
C LEU A 184 -2.27 8.75 -4.48
N ASN A 185 -2.48 9.29 -3.28
CA ASN A 185 -2.40 10.72 -2.98
C ASN A 185 -1.06 11.15 -2.38
N VAL A 186 -0.07 10.24 -2.30
CA VAL A 186 1.26 10.59 -1.79
C VAL A 186 1.96 11.58 -2.74
N THR A 187 2.39 12.70 -2.18
CA THR A 187 3.17 13.71 -2.89
C THR A 187 4.61 13.20 -3.10
N PRO A 188 5.19 13.31 -4.32
CA PRO A 188 6.59 12.97 -4.53
C PRO A 188 7.51 13.93 -3.78
N ALA A 189 8.77 13.54 -3.57
CA ALA A 189 9.80 14.44 -3.10
C ALA A 189 10.03 15.59 -4.13
N PRO A 190 10.59 16.75 -3.69
CA PRO A 190 10.85 17.87 -4.58
C PRO A 190 11.67 17.47 -5.81
N LYS A 191 11.40 18.13 -6.94
CA LYS A 191 12.03 17.84 -8.25
C LYS A 191 13.55 17.85 -8.17
N GLU A 192 14.10 18.81 -7.46
CA GLU A 192 15.55 19.01 -7.28
C GLU A 192 16.17 17.75 -6.63
N ARG A 193 15.50 17.21 -5.61
CA ARG A 193 15.93 15.98 -4.94
C ARG A 193 15.86 14.76 -5.86
N ILE A 194 14.81 14.67 -6.68
CA ILE A 194 14.69 13.58 -7.66
C ILE A 194 15.80 13.69 -8.73
N ASP A 195 16.09 14.90 -9.21
CA ASP A 195 17.19 15.13 -10.16
C ASP A 195 18.56 14.75 -9.56
N GLU A 196 18.78 14.99 -8.26
CA GLU A 196 19.96 14.49 -7.54
C GLU A 196 20.02 12.96 -7.53
N ILE A 197 18.91 12.30 -7.19
CA ILE A 197 18.84 10.84 -7.16
C ILE A 197 19.11 10.26 -8.55
N MET A 198 18.56 10.85 -9.62
CA MET A 198 18.82 10.40 -10.97
C MET A 198 20.30 10.54 -11.35
N ARG A 199 21.00 11.59 -10.89
CA ARG A 199 22.46 11.75 -11.02
C ARG A 199 23.23 10.71 -10.18
N GLU A 200 22.83 10.48 -8.93
CA GLU A 200 23.42 9.45 -8.07
C GLU A 200 23.34 8.03 -8.70
N LEU A 201 22.24 7.77 -9.40
CA LEU A 201 22.02 6.52 -10.14
C LEU A 201 22.70 6.53 -11.53
N GLY A 202 23.19 7.71 -11.99
CA GLY A 202 23.74 7.93 -13.32
C GLY A 202 22.73 7.68 -14.44
N LEU A 203 21.52 8.12 -14.23
CA LEU A 203 20.40 8.03 -15.16
C LEU A 203 19.92 9.41 -15.63
N GLU A 204 20.63 10.47 -15.27
CA GLU A 204 20.25 11.87 -15.57
C GLU A 204 20.12 12.17 -17.06
N ALA A 205 20.93 11.51 -17.89
CA ALA A 205 20.92 11.66 -19.34
C ALA A 205 20.01 10.66 -20.07
N ALA A 206 19.36 9.74 -19.35
CA ALA A 206 18.52 8.72 -19.97
C ALA A 206 17.15 9.30 -20.34
N ASN A 207 16.81 9.29 -21.63
CA ASN A 207 15.50 9.71 -22.12
C ASN A 207 14.41 8.69 -21.80
N GLU A 208 14.76 7.42 -21.81
CA GLU A 208 13.85 6.32 -21.56
C GLU A 208 14.48 5.34 -20.57
N ILE A 209 13.69 4.87 -19.59
CA ILE A 209 14.13 3.97 -18.53
C ILE A 209 13.05 2.91 -18.33
N LEU A 210 13.44 1.64 -18.37
CA LEU A 210 12.58 0.54 -17.95
C LEU A 210 12.78 0.27 -16.46
N ALA A 211 11.75 0.48 -15.66
CA ALA A 211 11.78 0.13 -14.25
C ALA A 211 11.29 -1.31 -14.03
N ILE A 212 11.94 -2.02 -13.11
CA ILE A 212 11.59 -3.39 -12.71
C ILE A 212 11.42 -3.44 -11.19
N ASN A 213 10.30 -3.98 -10.74
CA ASN A 213 10.09 -4.28 -9.32
C ASN A 213 9.79 -5.76 -9.16
N VAL A 214 10.63 -6.47 -8.41
CA VAL A 214 10.47 -7.90 -8.10
C VAL A 214 10.06 -8.12 -6.64
N ASN A 215 9.50 -9.29 -6.35
CA ASN A 215 9.05 -9.69 -5.02
C ASN A 215 9.76 -10.97 -4.57
N ALA A 216 10.48 -10.91 -3.44
CA ALA A 216 11.19 -12.04 -2.86
C ALA A 216 10.28 -13.12 -2.23
N TYR A 217 9.02 -12.81 -1.97
CA TYR A 217 8.09 -13.69 -1.25
C TYR A 217 7.18 -14.56 -2.12
N LEU A 218 7.58 -14.84 -3.36
CA LEU A 218 6.79 -15.64 -4.31
C LEU A 218 6.19 -16.90 -3.68
N ASN A 219 7.03 -17.74 -3.09
CA ASN A 219 6.58 -19.03 -2.55
C ASN A 219 5.69 -18.93 -1.30
N THR A 220 5.63 -17.77 -0.64
CA THR A 220 4.79 -17.56 0.55
C THR A 220 3.34 -17.28 0.17
N TRP A 221 3.11 -16.73 -1.02
CA TRP A 221 1.80 -16.24 -1.46
C TRP A 221 1.22 -16.98 -2.67
N THR A 222 2.03 -17.79 -3.37
CA THR A 222 1.55 -18.69 -4.40
C THR A 222 0.71 -19.80 -3.77
N GLY A 223 -0.44 -20.12 -4.36
CA GLY A 223 -1.29 -21.22 -3.90
C GLY A 223 -0.59 -22.57 -3.98
N LEU A 224 -1.06 -23.56 -3.20
CA LEU A 224 -0.53 -24.93 -3.16
C LEU A 224 -0.57 -25.66 -4.53
N SER A 225 -1.29 -25.12 -5.51
CA SER A 225 -1.44 -25.68 -6.86
C SER A 225 -0.39 -25.19 -7.86
N GLN A 226 0.44 -24.20 -7.52
CA GLN A 226 1.43 -23.65 -8.45
C GLN A 226 2.81 -24.28 -8.19
N LYS A 227 3.51 -24.63 -9.26
CA LYS A 227 4.88 -25.15 -9.20
C LYS A 227 5.77 -24.15 -8.46
N ALA A 228 6.28 -24.54 -7.30
CA ALA A 228 7.21 -23.71 -6.54
C ALA A 228 8.52 -23.57 -7.36
N LEU A 229 8.86 -22.33 -7.71
CA LEU A 229 10.16 -22.02 -8.30
C LEU A 229 11.18 -21.79 -7.18
N THR A 230 12.39 -22.26 -7.38
CA THR A 230 13.52 -21.87 -6.56
C THR A 230 13.87 -20.39 -6.81
N LYS A 231 14.56 -19.76 -5.88
CA LYS A 231 15.05 -18.39 -6.09
C LYS A 231 15.99 -18.31 -7.30
N GLU A 232 16.79 -19.35 -7.50
CA GLU A 232 17.74 -19.47 -8.58
C GLU A 232 17.06 -19.58 -9.95
N GLU A 233 16.03 -20.42 -10.07
CA GLU A 233 15.21 -20.56 -11.29
C GLU A 233 14.48 -19.26 -11.62
N PHE A 234 13.89 -18.62 -10.62
CA PHE A 234 13.23 -17.33 -10.78
C PHE A 234 14.20 -16.26 -11.27
N ALA A 235 15.37 -16.13 -10.61
CA ALA A 235 16.38 -15.16 -11.00
C ALA A 235 16.95 -15.41 -12.41
N ALA A 236 17.17 -16.67 -12.78
CA ALA A 236 17.65 -17.05 -14.10
C ALA A 236 16.61 -16.72 -15.20
N THR A 237 15.33 -17.03 -14.95
CA THR A 237 14.22 -16.75 -15.87
C THR A 237 14.09 -15.24 -16.10
N PHE A 238 14.13 -14.44 -15.03
CA PHE A 238 14.04 -12.97 -15.13
C PHE A 238 15.24 -12.39 -15.88
N ALA A 239 16.47 -12.83 -15.55
CA ALA A 239 17.67 -12.33 -16.20
C ALA A 239 17.67 -12.63 -17.70
N SER A 240 17.29 -13.84 -18.09
CA SER A 240 17.18 -14.25 -19.50
C SER A 240 16.15 -13.41 -20.25
N ALA A 241 15.00 -13.15 -19.65
CA ALA A 241 13.97 -12.28 -20.22
C ALA A 241 14.47 -10.84 -20.40
N LEU A 242 15.12 -10.27 -19.36
CA LEU A 242 15.67 -8.92 -19.43
C LEU A 242 16.82 -8.78 -20.43
N ASP A 243 17.61 -9.84 -20.62
CA ASP A 243 18.63 -9.88 -21.69
C ASP A 243 17.97 -9.80 -23.08
N THR A 244 16.86 -10.51 -23.29
CA THR A 244 16.08 -10.41 -24.54
C THR A 244 15.50 -9.03 -24.73
N VAL A 245 14.86 -8.45 -23.70
CA VAL A 245 14.33 -7.09 -23.73
C VAL A 245 15.42 -6.07 -24.05
N ARG A 246 16.58 -6.19 -23.42
CA ARG A 246 17.71 -5.27 -23.63
C ARG A 246 18.29 -5.32 -25.03
N LYS A 247 18.33 -6.52 -25.65
CA LYS A 247 18.73 -6.67 -27.07
C LYS A 247 17.80 -5.89 -28.01
N SER A 248 16.52 -5.83 -27.67
CA SER A 248 15.51 -5.16 -28.50
C SER A 248 15.44 -3.66 -28.25
N LEU A 249 15.57 -3.21 -26.99
CA LEU A 249 15.30 -1.81 -26.61
C LEU A 249 16.56 -0.99 -26.30
N SER A 250 17.69 -1.61 -25.99
CA SER A 250 18.95 -0.95 -25.62
C SER A 250 18.82 0.10 -24.49
N LEU A 251 17.91 -0.12 -23.54
CA LEU A 251 17.57 0.83 -22.48
C LEU A 251 18.29 0.55 -21.16
N PRO A 252 18.50 1.59 -20.32
CA PRO A 252 18.82 1.40 -18.93
C PRO A 252 17.69 0.64 -18.20
N VAL A 253 18.06 -0.27 -17.33
CA VAL A 253 17.15 -0.98 -16.44
C VAL A 253 17.34 -0.47 -15.00
N LEU A 254 16.29 0.08 -14.43
CA LEU A 254 16.24 0.54 -13.05
C LEU A 254 15.44 -0.46 -12.21
N PHE A 255 16.09 -1.21 -11.35
CA PHE A 255 15.38 -1.98 -10.34
C PHE A 255 14.94 -1.08 -9.20
N VAL A 256 13.65 -1.12 -8.85
CA VAL A 256 13.08 -0.37 -7.73
C VAL A 256 12.66 -1.34 -6.64
N CYS A 257 13.44 -1.45 -5.58
CA CYS A 257 13.14 -2.27 -4.42
C CYS A 257 12.30 -1.46 -3.44
N THR A 258 11.00 -1.73 -3.36
CA THR A 258 10.10 -1.08 -2.40
C THR A 258 10.06 -1.79 -1.04
N GLN A 259 10.69 -2.95 -0.93
CA GLN A 259 10.87 -3.67 0.34
C GLN A 259 12.31 -4.18 0.44
N HIS A 260 12.91 -4.05 1.63
CA HIS A 260 14.34 -4.38 1.82
C HIS A 260 14.67 -5.86 1.53
N HIS A 261 13.74 -6.78 1.72
CA HIS A 261 13.93 -8.20 1.37
C HIS A 261 14.04 -8.46 -0.15
N ASP A 262 13.64 -7.50 -0.99
CA ASP A 262 13.71 -7.65 -2.44
C ASP A 262 15.09 -7.38 -3.01
N VAL A 263 15.98 -6.78 -2.22
CA VAL A 263 17.34 -6.43 -2.66
C VAL A 263 18.13 -7.67 -3.05
N GLU A 264 18.05 -8.72 -2.24
CA GLU A 264 18.79 -9.97 -2.49
C GLU A 264 18.41 -10.62 -3.83
N ILE A 265 17.10 -10.80 -4.08
CA ILE A 265 16.63 -11.38 -5.34
C ILE A 265 16.92 -10.48 -6.54
N THR A 266 16.83 -9.17 -6.35
CA THR A 266 17.20 -8.18 -7.37
C THR A 266 18.66 -8.31 -7.76
N GLN A 267 19.57 -8.39 -6.79
CA GLN A 267 21.00 -8.60 -7.04
C GLN A 267 21.26 -9.95 -7.73
N ALA A 268 20.56 -11.01 -7.33
CA ALA A 268 20.68 -12.33 -7.95
C ALA A 268 20.28 -12.31 -9.44
N ILE A 269 19.26 -11.52 -9.81
CA ILE A 269 18.88 -11.30 -11.22
C ILE A 269 19.96 -10.51 -11.94
N MET A 270 20.40 -9.38 -11.40
CA MET A 270 21.41 -8.52 -12.01
C MET A 270 22.71 -9.26 -12.32
N MET A 271 23.20 -10.09 -11.38
CA MET A 271 24.41 -10.89 -11.56
C MET A 271 24.30 -11.95 -12.67
N ARG A 272 23.08 -12.33 -13.06
CA ARG A 272 22.82 -13.31 -14.11
C ARG A 272 22.57 -12.69 -15.49
N MET A 273 22.33 -11.37 -15.55
CA MET A 273 22.18 -10.65 -16.82
C MET A 273 23.52 -10.65 -17.57
N ARG A 274 23.49 -11.00 -18.85
CA ARG A 274 24.68 -11.16 -19.71
C ARG A 274 24.80 -10.07 -20.77
N VAL A 275 23.68 -9.48 -21.18
CA VAL A 275 23.69 -8.43 -22.19
C VAL A 275 24.17 -7.11 -21.56
N PRO A 276 25.26 -6.50 -22.09
CA PRO A 276 25.78 -5.25 -21.56
C PRO A 276 24.72 -4.14 -21.56
N GLY A 277 24.85 -3.23 -20.61
CA GLY A 277 23.99 -2.05 -20.50
C GLY A 277 23.86 -1.61 -19.05
N ARG A 278 23.39 -0.36 -18.86
CA ARG A 278 23.27 0.19 -17.53
C ARG A 278 22.16 -0.49 -16.74
N THR A 279 22.52 -1.00 -15.58
CA THR A 279 21.59 -1.60 -14.62
C THR A 279 21.90 -1.05 -13.24
N VAL A 280 20.92 -0.46 -12.58
CA VAL A 280 21.08 0.18 -11.27
C VAL A 280 19.89 -0.15 -10.35
N VAL A 281 20.07 0.11 -9.05
CA VAL A 281 19.06 -0.19 -8.02
C VAL A 281 18.70 1.08 -7.26
N CYS A 282 17.42 1.41 -7.22
CA CYS A 282 16.81 2.33 -6.28
C CYS A 282 16.11 1.52 -5.18
N SER A 283 16.56 1.64 -3.94
CA SER A 283 16.03 0.83 -2.85
C SER A 283 15.53 1.68 -1.69
N ASN A 284 14.45 1.24 -1.04
CA ASN A 284 13.91 1.84 0.17
C ASN A 284 14.84 1.69 1.41
N THR A 285 15.97 1.02 1.26
CA THR A 285 17.03 1.04 2.26
C THR A 285 17.82 2.35 2.25
N ARG A 286 17.78 3.10 1.13
CA ARG A 286 18.50 4.35 0.91
C ARG A 286 17.56 5.53 0.67
N TYR A 287 16.45 5.30 -0.02
CA TYR A 287 15.53 6.34 -0.44
C TYR A 287 14.18 6.19 0.24
N SER A 288 13.58 7.29 0.65
CA SER A 288 12.25 7.34 1.24
C SER A 288 11.16 6.98 0.22
N HIS A 289 9.96 6.70 0.70
CA HIS A 289 8.81 6.47 -0.16
C HIS A 289 8.42 7.70 -1.01
N TYR A 290 8.66 8.93 -0.53
CA TYR A 290 8.48 10.17 -1.30
C TYR A 290 9.45 10.26 -2.47
N GLU A 291 10.72 9.89 -2.23
CA GLU A 291 11.76 9.87 -3.25
C GLU A 291 11.50 8.76 -4.28
N ILE A 292 11.16 7.55 -3.85
CA ILE A 292 10.79 6.44 -4.74
C ILE A 292 9.57 6.82 -5.59
N ARG A 293 8.58 7.51 -4.99
CA ARG A 293 7.41 8.02 -5.72
C ARG A 293 7.82 8.98 -6.84
N GLY A 294 8.75 9.89 -6.56
CA GLY A 294 9.29 10.81 -7.55
C GLY A 294 10.15 10.15 -8.62
N VAL A 295 10.96 9.13 -8.24
CA VAL A 295 11.75 8.33 -9.21
C VAL A 295 10.83 7.61 -10.20
N PHE A 296 9.66 7.12 -9.77
CA PHE A 296 8.69 6.51 -10.66
C PHE A 296 8.13 7.48 -11.72
N GLU A 297 8.15 8.79 -11.50
CA GLU A 297 7.77 9.76 -12.52
C GLU A 297 8.85 9.98 -13.60
N ARG A 298 10.08 9.52 -13.35
CA ARG A 298 11.22 9.64 -14.27
C ARG A 298 11.43 8.40 -15.16
N VAL A 299 10.64 7.35 -14.97
CA VAL A 299 10.73 6.13 -15.77
C VAL A 299 9.64 6.10 -16.84
N SER A 300 9.92 5.40 -17.95
CA SER A 300 8.99 5.33 -19.08
C SER A 300 7.91 4.27 -18.88
N MET A 301 8.24 3.19 -18.16
CA MET A 301 7.32 2.11 -17.79
C MET A 301 7.88 1.35 -16.59
N LEU A 302 6.98 0.86 -15.73
CA LEU A 302 7.28 -0.12 -14.69
C LEU A 302 6.73 -1.50 -15.08
N PHE A 303 7.57 -2.52 -14.96
CA PHE A 303 7.12 -3.91 -14.80
C PHE A 303 7.21 -4.29 -13.33
N GLY A 304 6.07 -4.46 -12.66
CA GLY A 304 6.00 -4.56 -11.20
C GLY A 304 5.31 -5.81 -10.69
N MET A 305 5.82 -6.38 -9.61
CA MET A 305 5.19 -7.50 -8.91
C MET A 305 4.47 -7.07 -7.63
N ARG A 306 4.91 -5.98 -6.99
CA ARG A 306 4.29 -5.48 -5.75
C ARG A 306 3.18 -4.49 -6.05
N LEU A 307 2.04 -4.66 -5.39
CA LEU A 307 0.88 -3.78 -5.57
C LEU A 307 1.26 -2.31 -5.36
N HIS A 308 1.89 -1.96 -4.25
CA HIS A 308 2.21 -0.56 -3.96
C HIS A 308 3.28 0.04 -4.89
N ALA A 309 4.18 -0.78 -5.48
CA ALA A 309 5.07 -0.28 -6.54
C ALA A 309 4.27 0.17 -7.76
N ASN A 310 3.26 -0.62 -8.15
CA ASN A 310 2.35 -0.29 -9.25
C ASN A 310 1.47 0.93 -8.91
N ILE A 311 0.93 1.02 -7.68
CA ILE A 311 0.14 2.16 -7.22
C ILE A 311 0.97 3.45 -7.26
N LEU A 312 2.14 3.45 -6.64
CA LEU A 312 3.01 4.63 -6.60
C LEU A 312 3.46 5.08 -7.99
N CYS A 313 3.76 4.13 -8.87
CA CYS A 313 4.17 4.42 -10.22
C CYS A 313 3.02 5.04 -11.04
N SER A 314 1.87 4.38 -11.09
CA SER A 314 0.72 4.82 -11.87
C SER A 314 0.06 6.09 -11.31
N ALA A 315 0.20 6.37 -10.00
CA ALA A 315 -0.26 7.64 -9.41
C ALA A 315 0.40 8.88 -10.03
N GLY A 316 1.58 8.72 -10.67
CA GLY A 316 2.28 9.71 -11.49
C GLY A 316 2.00 9.61 -12.99
N LEU A 317 0.99 8.87 -13.36
CA LEU A 317 0.61 8.62 -14.76
C LEU A 317 1.66 7.83 -15.56
N THR A 318 2.62 7.21 -14.89
CA THR A 318 3.61 6.33 -15.52
C THR A 318 2.97 5.00 -15.87
N PRO A 319 3.12 4.51 -17.10
CA PRO A 319 2.60 3.21 -17.52
C PRO A 319 3.14 2.06 -16.68
N ILE A 320 2.27 1.10 -16.38
CA ILE A 320 2.61 -0.07 -15.60
C ILE A 320 2.25 -1.36 -16.34
N SER A 321 2.96 -2.42 -16.02
CA SER A 321 2.62 -3.82 -16.34
C SER A 321 3.05 -4.72 -15.19
N ALA A 322 2.50 -5.91 -15.07
CA ALA A 322 2.76 -6.74 -13.90
C ALA A 322 2.93 -8.23 -14.21
N LEU A 323 3.70 -8.90 -13.34
CA LEU A 323 3.56 -10.33 -13.10
C LEU A 323 2.66 -10.49 -11.85
N ALA A 324 1.42 -10.96 -12.05
CA ALA A 324 0.47 -11.13 -10.96
C ALA A 324 0.52 -12.55 -10.41
N PHE A 325 0.64 -12.63 -9.10
CA PHE A 325 0.53 -13.86 -8.29
C PHE A 325 -0.45 -13.67 -7.11
N GLN A 326 -1.08 -12.49 -7.01
CA GLN A 326 -2.07 -12.13 -6.01
C GLN A 326 -3.22 -11.38 -6.66
N LYS A 327 -4.45 -11.78 -6.32
CA LYS A 327 -5.69 -11.18 -6.86
C LYS A 327 -5.76 -9.66 -6.72
N LYS A 328 -5.23 -9.10 -5.63
CA LYS A 328 -5.21 -7.64 -5.40
C LYS A 328 -4.47 -6.83 -6.48
N VAL A 329 -3.48 -7.43 -7.17
CA VAL A 329 -2.82 -6.79 -8.31
C VAL A 329 -3.77 -6.75 -9.50
N GLU A 330 -4.45 -7.87 -9.78
CA GLU A 330 -5.43 -7.98 -10.87
C GLU A 330 -6.59 -7.00 -10.67
N SER A 331 -7.13 -6.92 -9.45
CA SER A 331 -8.20 -5.98 -9.09
C SER A 331 -7.77 -4.53 -9.33
N TYR A 332 -6.54 -4.16 -8.96
CA TYR A 332 -6.03 -2.81 -9.21
C TYR A 332 -5.90 -2.49 -10.70
N TYR A 333 -5.38 -3.41 -11.51
CA TYR A 333 -5.28 -3.23 -12.95
C TYR A 333 -6.65 -3.13 -13.63
N SER A 334 -7.65 -3.85 -13.12
CA SER A 334 -9.04 -3.73 -13.57
C SER A 334 -9.61 -2.34 -13.30
N LEU A 335 -9.34 -1.76 -12.12
CA LEU A 335 -9.72 -0.38 -11.79
C LEU A 335 -9.14 0.64 -12.77
N LEU A 336 -7.91 0.41 -13.25
CA LEU A 336 -7.25 1.26 -14.24
C LEU A 336 -7.66 0.96 -15.69
N GLY A 337 -8.42 -0.12 -15.95
CA GLY A 337 -8.83 -0.54 -17.31
C GLY A 337 -7.68 -1.05 -18.16
N ILE A 338 -6.67 -1.65 -17.54
CA ILE A 338 -5.44 -2.16 -18.17
C ILE A 338 -5.16 -3.62 -17.79
N SER A 339 -6.19 -4.43 -17.59
CA SER A 339 -6.04 -5.85 -17.20
C SER A 339 -5.26 -6.68 -18.22
N ASP A 340 -5.24 -6.26 -19.49
CA ASP A 340 -4.44 -6.83 -20.58
C ASP A 340 -2.91 -6.72 -20.35
N ARG A 341 -2.48 -5.92 -19.38
CA ARG A 341 -1.07 -5.69 -19.05
C ARG A 341 -0.58 -6.54 -17.88
N ILE A 342 -1.26 -7.61 -17.59
CA ILE A 342 -0.89 -8.60 -16.57
C ILE A 342 -0.40 -9.87 -17.23
N LEU A 343 0.79 -10.33 -16.83
CA LEU A 343 1.27 -11.69 -17.07
C LEU A 343 0.85 -12.55 -15.88
N SER A 344 0.12 -13.65 -16.16
CA SER A 344 -0.20 -14.64 -15.13
C SER A 344 1.06 -15.44 -14.75
N PHE A 345 1.18 -15.79 -13.47
CA PHE A 345 2.29 -16.60 -13.00
C PHE A 345 2.31 -18.01 -13.63
N GLU A 346 1.18 -18.53 -14.05
CA GLU A 346 1.08 -19.82 -14.78
C GLU A 346 1.83 -19.79 -16.10
N ASN A 347 1.91 -18.62 -16.74
CA ASN A 347 2.60 -18.39 -18.00
C ASN A 347 4.02 -17.86 -17.83
N PHE A 348 4.55 -17.88 -16.59
CA PHE A 348 5.86 -17.32 -16.29
C PHE A 348 6.99 -18.22 -16.80
N ASN A 349 7.65 -17.76 -17.84
CA ASN A 349 8.92 -18.25 -18.39
C ASN A 349 9.65 -17.09 -19.05
N SER A 350 10.90 -17.27 -19.46
CA SER A 350 11.73 -16.17 -20.00
C SER A 350 11.20 -15.61 -21.32
N GLU A 351 10.63 -16.42 -22.17
CA GLU A 351 10.11 -16.02 -23.49
C GLU A 351 8.84 -15.20 -23.32
N ASN A 352 7.86 -15.72 -22.57
CA ASN A 352 6.61 -15.03 -22.30
C ASN A 352 6.81 -13.73 -21.53
N LEU A 353 7.73 -13.71 -20.56
CA LEU A 353 8.07 -12.52 -19.80
C LEU A 353 8.68 -11.45 -20.71
N ALA A 354 9.63 -11.81 -21.57
CA ALA A 354 10.23 -10.87 -22.50
C ALA A 354 9.21 -10.33 -23.49
N ALA A 355 8.43 -11.22 -24.12
CA ALA A 355 7.37 -10.85 -25.07
C ALA A 355 6.34 -9.91 -24.44
N HIS A 356 5.92 -10.22 -23.20
CA HIS A 356 4.97 -9.39 -22.46
C HIS A 356 5.55 -7.98 -22.16
N ILE A 357 6.79 -7.89 -21.68
CA ILE A 357 7.44 -6.59 -21.41
C ILE A 357 7.56 -5.79 -22.70
N LEU A 358 8.01 -6.39 -23.80
CA LEU A 358 8.16 -5.72 -25.09
C LEU A 358 6.81 -5.20 -25.63
N ARG A 359 5.78 -6.03 -25.66
CA ARG A 359 4.43 -5.62 -26.05
C ARG A 359 3.92 -4.46 -25.18
N CYS A 360 4.04 -4.60 -23.85
CA CYS A 360 3.63 -3.53 -22.94
C CYS A 360 4.44 -2.25 -23.11
N TRP A 361 5.71 -2.35 -23.49
CA TRP A 361 6.55 -1.21 -23.80
C TRP A 361 6.05 -0.47 -25.05
N GLU A 362 5.77 -1.18 -26.12
CA GLU A 362 5.22 -0.61 -27.36
C GLU A 362 3.90 0.10 -27.12
N GLU A 363 3.02 -0.49 -26.34
CA GLU A 363 1.69 0.03 -26.01
C GLU A 363 1.65 0.99 -24.81
N ARG A 364 2.81 1.47 -24.32
CA ARG A 364 2.88 2.24 -23.06
C ARG A 364 2.09 3.54 -23.10
N GLU A 365 2.04 4.23 -24.24
CA GLU A 365 1.32 5.50 -24.34
C GLU A 365 -0.21 5.30 -24.28
N THR A 366 -0.73 4.22 -24.87
CA THR A 366 -2.13 3.84 -24.73
C THR A 366 -2.48 3.54 -23.26
N ALA A 367 -1.57 2.86 -22.54
CA ALA A 367 -1.76 2.61 -21.12
C ALA A 367 -1.71 3.91 -20.31
N ARG A 368 -0.81 4.84 -20.63
CA ARG A 368 -0.73 6.17 -20.00
C ARG A 368 -2.03 6.93 -20.12
N GLN A 369 -2.66 6.92 -21.30
CA GLN A 369 -3.94 7.58 -21.54
C GLN A 369 -5.05 6.97 -20.67
N LYS A 370 -5.18 5.64 -20.65
CA LYS A 370 -6.18 4.94 -19.82
C LYS A 370 -5.98 5.24 -18.33
N ILE A 371 -4.72 5.28 -17.87
CA ILE A 371 -4.39 5.64 -16.48
C ILE A 371 -4.77 7.09 -16.21
N ALA A 372 -4.43 8.02 -17.10
CA ALA A 372 -4.72 9.45 -16.95
C ALA A 372 -6.22 9.74 -16.87
N GLU A 373 -7.05 9.03 -17.62
CA GLU A 373 -8.51 9.14 -17.59
C GLU A 373 -9.10 8.72 -16.23
N ARG A 374 -8.55 7.68 -15.60
CA ARG A 374 -9.12 7.07 -14.39
C ARG A 374 -8.51 7.56 -13.08
N MET A 375 -7.26 7.99 -13.14
CA MET A 375 -6.49 8.36 -11.94
C MET A 375 -7.12 9.51 -11.14
N PRO A 376 -7.63 10.61 -11.73
CA PRO A 376 -8.28 11.68 -10.96
C PRO A 376 -9.46 11.16 -10.14
N HIS A 377 -10.29 10.29 -10.72
CA HIS A 377 -11.41 9.68 -10.02
C HIS A 377 -10.95 8.77 -8.85
N LEU A 378 -9.92 7.94 -9.07
CA LEU A 378 -9.38 7.05 -8.04
C LEU A 378 -8.75 7.85 -6.90
N LYS A 379 -7.98 8.89 -7.20
CA LYS A 379 -7.42 9.80 -6.19
C LYS A 379 -8.52 10.47 -5.35
N ARG A 380 -9.57 10.95 -6.01
CA ARG A 380 -10.72 11.54 -5.33
C ARG A 380 -11.47 10.51 -4.48
N LYS A 381 -11.64 9.29 -4.99
CA LYS A 381 -12.25 8.17 -4.26
C LYS A 381 -11.44 7.78 -3.02
N ALA A 382 -10.10 7.84 -3.07
CA ALA A 382 -9.22 7.57 -1.93
C ALA A 382 -9.42 8.60 -0.78
N LEU A 383 -9.70 9.86 -1.11
CA LEU A 383 -9.94 10.92 -0.12
C LEU A 383 -11.25 10.74 0.66
N LYS A 384 -12.24 10.03 0.13
CA LYS A 384 -13.54 9.83 0.78
C LYS A 384 -13.44 9.20 2.16
N ALA A 385 -12.45 8.35 2.39
CA ALA A 385 -12.22 7.78 3.73
C ALA A 385 -11.92 8.87 4.78
N ALA A 386 -11.15 9.87 4.42
CA ALA A 386 -10.81 11.00 5.29
C ALA A 386 -12.01 11.94 5.51
N GLU A 387 -12.88 12.09 4.51
CA GLU A 387 -14.12 12.88 4.65
C GLU A 387 -15.08 12.28 5.69
N VAL A 388 -15.11 10.95 5.84
CA VAL A 388 -15.86 10.30 6.92
C VAL A 388 -15.34 10.76 8.28
N ILE A 389 -14.01 10.80 8.46
CA ILE A 389 -13.40 11.29 9.71
C ILE A 389 -13.69 12.77 9.94
N ALA A 390 -13.61 13.60 8.90
CA ALA A 390 -13.90 15.03 9.00
C ALA A 390 -15.34 15.32 9.45
N LEU A 391 -16.33 14.60 8.92
CA LEU A 391 -17.71 14.70 9.38
C LEU A 391 -17.88 14.24 10.83
N ILE A 392 -17.19 13.19 11.24
CA ILE A 392 -17.20 12.74 12.64
C ILE A 392 -16.56 13.80 13.55
N ASP A 393 -15.50 14.47 13.11
CA ASP A 393 -14.89 15.62 13.82
C ASP A 393 -15.84 16.79 13.98
N GLU A 394 -16.71 17.03 13.01
CA GLU A 394 -17.81 18.01 13.09
C GLU A 394 -18.97 17.59 14.02
N GLY A 395 -18.91 16.38 14.59
CA GLY A 395 -19.91 15.85 15.52
C GLY A 395 -21.01 15.03 14.87
N VAL A 396 -20.89 14.70 13.57
CA VAL A 396 -21.79 13.78 12.87
C VAL A 396 -21.54 12.35 13.39
N SER A 397 -22.60 11.52 13.47
CA SER A 397 -22.42 10.12 13.86
C SER A 397 -21.69 9.35 12.77
N PRO A 398 -20.92 8.28 13.09
CA PRO A 398 -20.20 7.48 12.09
C PRO A 398 -21.11 6.95 10.97
N ALA A 399 -22.29 6.44 11.31
CA ALA A 399 -23.27 5.96 10.34
C ALA A 399 -23.74 7.06 9.38
N GLU A 400 -24.07 8.21 9.90
CA GLU A 400 -24.50 9.37 9.10
C GLU A 400 -23.34 9.92 8.25
N ALA A 401 -22.11 9.94 8.78
CA ALA A 401 -20.92 10.37 8.05
C ALA A 401 -20.67 9.47 6.83
N VAL A 402 -20.72 8.16 7.02
CA VAL A 402 -20.59 7.19 5.91
C VAL A 402 -21.70 7.40 4.89
N ARG A 403 -22.95 7.54 5.32
CA ARG A 403 -24.10 7.76 4.43
C ARG A 403 -23.94 9.04 3.59
N ARG A 404 -23.56 10.16 4.21
CA ARG A 404 -23.39 11.46 3.53
C ARG A 404 -22.26 11.40 2.48
N VAL A 405 -21.11 10.82 2.83
CA VAL A 405 -20.00 10.65 1.88
C VAL A 405 -20.37 9.68 0.76
N SER A 406 -21.14 8.63 1.05
CA SER A 406 -21.66 7.68 0.03
C SER A 406 -22.62 8.35 -0.93
N SER A 407 -23.45 9.28 -0.47
CA SER A 407 -24.39 10.04 -1.31
C SER A 407 -23.75 11.16 -2.14
N GLY A 408 -22.41 11.33 -2.04
CA GLY A 408 -21.65 12.24 -2.89
C GLY A 408 -21.29 13.58 -2.27
N GLU A 409 -21.47 13.76 -0.95
CA GLU A 409 -21.02 14.99 -0.29
C GLU A 409 -19.50 15.15 -0.47
N ASP A 410 -19.06 16.35 -0.85
CA ASP A 410 -17.65 16.72 -1.02
C ASP A 410 -17.21 17.63 0.14
N VAL A 411 -16.73 16.99 1.21
CA VAL A 411 -16.31 17.68 2.44
C VAL A 411 -15.03 18.48 2.21
N ILE A 412 -14.08 17.92 1.43
CA ILE A 412 -12.79 18.59 1.13
C ILE A 412 -13.02 19.86 0.33
N ALA A 413 -13.88 19.82 -0.69
CA ALA A 413 -14.21 21.01 -1.46
C ALA A 413 -14.88 22.10 -0.58
N ARG A 414 -15.74 21.70 0.37
CA ARG A 414 -16.36 22.60 1.32
C ARG A 414 -15.33 23.26 2.25
N VAL A 415 -14.38 22.50 2.79
CA VAL A 415 -13.33 23.00 3.69
C VAL A 415 -12.36 23.93 2.96
N ALA A 416 -12.03 23.65 1.68
CA ALA A 416 -11.15 24.50 0.88
C ALA A 416 -11.76 25.86 0.52
N ASN A 417 -13.09 25.98 0.58
CA ASN A 417 -13.84 27.22 0.27
C ASN A 417 -14.25 28.01 1.52
N ALA A 418 -13.95 27.52 2.72
CA ALA A 418 -14.29 28.15 4.01
C ALA A 418 -13.09 28.90 4.59
#